data_1095d39ee7df7581137cf1e9df617752
#
_entry.id   1095d39ee7df7581137cf1e9df617752
#
_cell.length_a   1.000
_cell.length_b   1.000
_cell.length_c   1.000
_cell.angle_alpha   90.00
_cell.angle_beta   90.00
_cell.angle_gamma   90.00
#
_symmetry.space_group_name_H-M   'P 1'
#
loop_
_entity.id
_entity.type
_entity.pdbx_description
1 polymer ?
#
loop_
_entity_poly.entity_id
_entity_poly.type
_entity_poly.pdbx_seq_one_letter_code
_entity_poly.pdbx_strand_id
1 'polypeptide(L)'
;MEGQLPGLLEAFNLARAGEAMPWLAALVCCSLFDIAVHDAYGNLHDRSIYKLYGSEYLNRDLADYLKPAEDVPVTFRGRYPDEFLGSPPPTLPAWHLVGGLDPVGPDELTGEEPEDGYPVELSEWIARDGLKCLKIKLRGNEAGWDYARTVKVGQLALQTGVQCLSADFNCTVTDPAYVNEILDRLAVDHPSLHEMLLYVEQPFPYELEENRINVHSVSSRKPLFLDESAHDWRLVRLGRELGWNGVALKTCKTQTGALLSCCWARAHGMSLMVQDLTNPMLAQIPHVLLAAHVGTIMGVETNAMQFYPEASTIEAKVHPGLYRRRNGELDLGSISGNGFGYRVDEIGRELPDPVVSG
;
A
#
# COMPACT_ATOMS: atom_id res chain seq x y z
N MET A 1 1.81 -2.27 -21.96
CA MET A 1 0.56 -1.73 -21.40
C MET A 1 0.69 -0.25 -21.01
N GLU A 2 1.65 0.15 -20.18
CA GLU A 2 1.79 1.56 -19.71
C GLU A 2 1.85 2.60 -20.86
N GLY A 3 2.54 2.33 -21.97
CA GLY A 3 2.63 3.27 -23.09
C GLY A 3 1.34 3.43 -23.91
N GLN A 4 0.38 2.52 -23.77
CA GLN A 4 -0.88 2.54 -24.55
C GLN A 4 -2.08 2.97 -23.69
N LEU A 5 -2.01 2.75 -22.37
CA LEU A 5 -3.14 3.02 -21.46
C LEU A 5 -3.65 4.46 -21.51
N PRO A 6 -2.79 5.51 -21.58
CA PRO A 6 -3.28 6.89 -21.69
C PRO A 6 -4.13 7.12 -22.95
N GLY A 7 -3.69 6.64 -24.11
CA GLY A 7 -4.47 6.77 -25.34
C GLY A 7 -5.77 5.96 -25.33
N LEU A 8 -5.78 4.78 -24.69
CA LEU A 8 -6.99 3.99 -24.50
C LEU A 8 -7.98 4.69 -23.58
N LEU A 9 -7.50 5.29 -22.49
CA LEU A 9 -8.33 6.05 -21.57
C LEU A 9 -8.94 7.28 -22.26
N GLU A 10 -8.14 8.02 -23.02
CA GLU A 10 -8.63 9.16 -23.79
C GLU A 10 -9.74 8.74 -24.78
N ALA A 11 -9.49 7.68 -25.57
CA ALA A 11 -10.48 7.15 -26.49
C ALA A 11 -11.75 6.67 -25.78
N PHE A 12 -11.63 6.01 -24.64
CA PHE A 12 -12.76 5.57 -23.83
C PHE A 12 -13.58 6.76 -23.32
N ASN A 13 -12.93 7.78 -22.78
CA ASN A 13 -13.59 8.98 -22.25
C ASN A 13 -14.30 9.80 -23.35
N LEU A 14 -13.70 9.86 -24.56
CA LEU A 14 -14.33 10.51 -25.72
C LEU A 14 -15.56 9.75 -26.23
N ALA A 15 -15.57 8.44 -26.17
CA ALA A 15 -16.67 7.59 -26.64
C ALA A 15 -17.84 7.49 -25.65
N ARG A 16 -17.67 7.95 -24.41
CA ARG A 16 -18.63 7.79 -23.31
C ARG A 16 -19.35 9.09 -23.01
N ALA A 17 -20.67 9.01 -22.86
CA ALA A 17 -21.46 10.10 -22.26
C ALA A 17 -21.41 9.98 -20.72
N GLY A 18 -21.05 11.04 -20.02
CA GLY A 18 -21.01 11.10 -18.57
C GLY A 18 -19.66 11.53 -18.02
N GLU A 19 -19.43 11.32 -16.73
CA GLU A 19 -18.17 11.66 -16.07
C GLU A 19 -16.99 10.87 -16.64
N ALA A 20 -15.89 11.56 -16.89
CA ALA A 20 -14.67 10.93 -17.39
C ALA A 20 -14.06 9.99 -16.34
N MET A 21 -13.59 8.83 -16.77
CA MET A 21 -12.84 7.91 -15.91
C MET A 21 -11.50 8.56 -15.56
N PRO A 22 -11.17 8.73 -14.27
CA PRO A 22 -9.87 9.26 -13.85
C PRO A 22 -8.76 8.23 -14.07
N TRP A 23 -7.51 8.72 -14.16
CA TRP A 23 -6.34 7.89 -14.40
C TRP A 23 -6.17 6.75 -13.39
N LEU A 24 -6.37 7.02 -12.10
CA LEU A 24 -6.28 5.99 -11.06
C LEU A 24 -7.28 4.85 -11.28
N ALA A 25 -8.52 5.16 -11.66
CA ALA A 25 -9.51 4.13 -11.97
C ALA A 25 -9.10 3.28 -13.19
N ALA A 26 -8.52 3.89 -14.22
CA ALA A 26 -7.99 3.16 -15.37
C ALA A 26 -6.84 2.21 -14.96
N LEU A 27 -5.95 2.63 -14.07
CA LEU A 27 -4.90 1.76 -13.52
C LEU A 27 -5.49 0.58 -12.76
N VAL A 28 -6.50 0.81 -11.91
CA VAL A 28 -7.18 -0.25 -11.17
C VAL A 28 -7.82 -1.27 -12.12
N CYS A 29 -8.54 -0.82 -13.12
CA CYS A 29 -9.11 -1.71 -14.15
C CYS A 29 -8.04 -2.49 -14.92
N CYS A 30 -6.89 -1.86 -15.20
CA CYS A 30 -5.79 -2.49 -15.93
C CYS A 30 -5.02 -3.50 -15.06
N SER A 31 -4.99 -3.31 -13.74
CA SER A 31 -4.16 -4.09 -12.81
C SER A 31 -4.46 -5.59 -12.86
N LEU A 32 -5.73 -5.97 -13.03
CA LEU A 32 -6.12 -7.38 -13.10
C LEU A 32 -5.50 -8.09 -14.33
N PHE A 33 -5.44 -7.41 -15.48
CA PHE A 33 -4.80 -7.97 -16.68
C PHE A 33 -3.29 -8.01 -16.55
N ASP A 34 -2.69 -6.95 -16.00
CA ASP A 34 -1.26 -6.87 -15.76
C ASP A 34 -0.79 -7.98 -14.80
N ILE A 35 -1.47 -8.17 -13.68
CA ILE A 35 -1.20 -9.24 -12.71
C ILE A 35 -1.35 -10.63 -13.37
N ALA A 36 -2.41 -10.84 -14.16
CA ALA A 36 -2.62 -12.10 -14.86
C ALA A 36 -1.50 -12.41 -15.88
N VAL A 37 -0.96 -11.41 -16.56
CA VAL A 37 0.19 -11.57 -17.48
C VAL A 37 1.45 -11.97 -16.70
N HIS A 38 1.72 -11.34 -15.56
CA HIS A 38 2.83 -11.73 -14.69
C HIS A 38 2.71 -13.17 -14.20
N ASP A 39 1.51 -13.58 -13.75
CA ASP A 39 1.26 -14.94 -13.30
C ASP A 39 1.45 -15.95 -14.43
N ALA A 40 0.88 -15.68 -15.61
CA ALA A 40 1.02 -16.51 -16.78
C ALA A 40 2.50 -16.67 -17.20
N TYR A 41 3.29 -15.61 -17.09
CA TYR A 41 4.73 -15.66 -17.41
C TYR A 41 5.47 -16.57 -16.43
N GLY A 42 5.15 -16.50 -15.13
CA GLY A 42 5.70 -17.41 -14.12
C GLY A 42 5.31 -18.86 -14.38
N ASN A 43 4.05 -19.12 -14.72
CA ASN A 43 3.56 -20.45 -15.07
C ASN A 43 4.19 -21.00 -16.36
N LEU A 44 4.41 -20.16 -17.39
CA LEU A 44 5.08 -20.56 -18.62
C LEU A 44 6.52 -21.06 -18.39
N HIS A 45 7.21 -20.48 -17.41
CA HIS A 45 8.60 -20.82 -17.09
C HIS A 45 8.74 -21.81 -15.91
N ASP A 46 7.65 -22.35 -15.39
CA ASP A 46 7.62 -23.24 -14.22
C ASP A 46 8.37 -22.66 -13.01
N ARG A 47 8.23 -21.35 -12.74
CA ARG A 47 8.91 -20.63 -11.69
C ARG A 47 8.03 -19.58 -11.02
N SER A 48 8.36 -19.23 -9.76
CA SER A 48 7.83 -18.03 -9.14
C SER A 48 8.20 -16.80 -9.97
N ILE A 49 7.24 -15.89 -10.18
CA ILE A 49 7.42 -14.69 -11.01
C ILE A 49 8.58 -13.80 -10.54
N TYR A 50 8.82 -13.71 -9.23
CA TYR A 50 9.91 -12.91 -8.66
C TYR A 50 11.31 -13.43 -9.01
N LYS A 51 11.45 -14.65 -9.53
CA LYS A 51 12.69 -15.21 -10.06
C LYS A 51 12.92 -14.90 -11.54
N LEU A 52 11.95 -14.25 -12.21
CA LEU A 52 11.96 -13.99 -13.63
C LEU A 52 12.20 -12.51 -13.99
N TYR A 53 12.47 -11.66 -13.00
CA TYR A 53 12.68 -10.23 -13.22
C TYR A 53 14.13 -9.84 -13.55
N GLY A 54 15.00 -10.81 -13.86
CA GLY A 54 16.40 -10.61 -14.21
C GLY A 54 16.67 -10.68 -15.71
N SER A 55 17.93 -10.44 -16.07
CA SER A 55 18.42 -10.38 -17.47
C SER A 55 18.28 -11.69 -18.25
N GLU A 56 18.14 -12.83 -17.56
CA GLU A 56 17.93 -14.13 -18.19
C GLU A 56 16.54 -14.24 -18.86
N TYR A 57 15.55 -13.52 -18.31
CA TYR A 57 14.15 -13.63 -18.71
C TYR A 57 13.59 -12.37 -19.34
N LEU A 58 14.15 -11.19 -19.05
CA LEU A 58 13.70 -9.93 -19.59
C LEU A 58 14.62 -9.47 -20.73
N ASN A 59 14.05 -9.17 -21.88
CA ASN A 59 14.77 -8.76 -23.08
C ASN A 59 15.13 -7.27 -23.11
N ARG A 60 14.70 -6.48 -22.12
CA ARG A 60 14.98 -5.06 -21.99
C ARG A 60 15.38 -4.73 -20.56
N ASP A 61 16.36 -3.86 -20.42
CA ASP A 61 16.79 -3.36 -19.13
C ASP A 61 15.88 -2.19 -18.64
N LEU A 62 16.10 -1.74 -17.43
CA LEU A 62 15.32 -0.66 -16.84
C LEU A 62 15.51 0.70 -17.54
N ALA A 63 16.59 0.91 -18.31
CA ALA A 63 16.80 2.16 -19.02
C ALA A 63 15.81 2.39 -20.18
N ASP A 64 15.17 1.32 -20.66
CA ASP A 64 14.07 1.43 -21.66
C ASP A 64 12.80 2.04 -21.04
N TYR A 65 12.66 2.01 -19.71
CA TYR A 65 11.45 2.41 -18.99
C TYR A 65 11.68 3.59 -18.04
N LEU A 66 12.85 3.65 -17.38
CA LEU A 66 13.14 4.59 -16.30
C LEU A 66 14.18 5.61 -16.73
N LYS A 67 13.99 6.85 -16.29
CA LYS A 67 14.99 7.92 -16.39
C LYS A 67 15.42 8.32 -14.98
N PRO A 68 16.72 8.38 -14.67
CA PRO A 68 17.20 8.83 -13.37
C PRO A 68 16.89 10.32 -13.14
N ALA A 69 16.91 10.74 -11.88
CA ALA A 69 16.96 12.16 -11.54
C ALA A 69 18.34 12.72 -11.89
N GLU A 70 18.39 14.02 -12.22
CA GLU A 70 19.63 14.67 -12.68
C GLU A 70 20.61 14.99 -11.54
N ASP A 71 20.12 15.04 -10.31
CA ASP A 71 20.87 15.44 -9.11
C ASP A 71 21.68 14.29 -8.48
N VAL A 72 21.56 13.06 -9.00
CA VAL A 72 22.26 11.90 -8.46
C VAL A 72 22.89 11.04 -9.57
N PRO A 73 24.05 10.43 -9.33
CA PRO A 73 24.76 9.61 -10.34
C PRO A 73 24.16 8.19 -10.42
N VAL A 74 22.87 8.08 -10.78
CA VAL A 74 22.17 6.80 -10.97
C VAL A 74 22.13 6.45 -12.45
N THR A 75 22.28 5.16 -12.78
CA THR A 75 22.03 4.62 -14.12
C THR A 75 21.14 3.40 -14.04
N PHE A 76 20.24 3.24 -15.00
CA PHE A 76 19.41 2.06 -15.20
C PHE A 76 19.87 1.17 -16.33
N ARG A 77 20.91 1.62 -17.09
CA ARG A 77 21.46 0.84 -18.20
C ARG A 77 22.09 -0.45 -17.70
N GLY A 78 21.69 -1.58 -18.26
CA GLY A 78 22.14 -2.91 -17.91
C GLY A 78 21.58 -3.42 -16.57
N ARG A 79 20.64 -2.71 -15.95
CA ARG A 79 20.03 -3.10 -14.68
C ARG A 79 18.63 -3.64 -14.88
N TYR A 80 18.26 -4.59 -14.03
CA TYR A 80 16.99 -5.29 -14.07
C TYR A 80 16.27 -5.21 -12.72
N PRO A 81 14.93 -5.44 -12.67
CA PRO A 81 14.19 -5.31 -11.42
C PRO A 81 14.70 -6.22 -10.29
N ASP A 82 15.22 -7.41 -10.57
CA ASP A 82 15.74 -8.34 -9.55
C ASP A 82 16.85 -7.75 -8.69
N GLU A 83 17.64 -6.80 -9.22
CA GLU A 83 18.67 -6.09 -8.45
C GLU A 83 18.10 -5.18 -7.34
N PHE A 84 16.83 -4.85 -7.42
CA PHE A 84 16.10 -3.99 -6.47
C PHE A 84 15.17 -4.80 -5.56
N LEU A 85 15.12 -6.10 -5.73
CA LEU A 85 14.26 -7.00 -4.97
C LEU A 85 15.10 -7.85 -4.01
N GLY A 86 14.53 -8.14 -2.84
CA GLY A 86 15.14 -8.98 -1.82
C GLY A 86 14.54 -10.39 -1.77
N SER A 87 15.14 -11.24 -0.96
CA SER A 87 14.54 -12.52 -0.61
C SER A 87 13.37 -12.31 0.35
N PRO A 88 12.23 -13.01 0.15
CA PRO A 88 11.08 -12.85 1.00
C PRO A 88 11.36 -13.39 2.41
N PRO A 89 10.95 -12.69 3.47
CA PRO A 89 10.96 -13.24 4.83
C PRO A 89 9.82 -14.26 4.99
N PRO A 90 9.88 -15.14 5.99
CA PRO A 90 8.81 -16.11 6.24
C PRO A 90 7.52 -15.48 6.73
N THR A 91 7.60 -14.35 7.41
CA THR A 91 6.45 -13.57 7.92
C THR A 91 6.63 -12.08 7.65
N LEU A 92 5.52 -11.34 7.60
CA LEU A 92 5.51 -9.89 7.49
C LEU A 92 4.66 -9.27 8.60
N PRO A 93 5.14 -8.25 9.33
CA PRO A 93 4.27 -7.42 10.17
C PRO A 93 3.11 -6.86 9.37
N ALA A 94 1.90 -6.96 9.94
CA ALA A 94 0.68 -6.49 9.29
C ALA A 94 0.18 -5.21 9.95
N TRP A 95 -0.10 -4.19 9.14
CA TRP A 95 -0.72 -2.97 9.61
C TRP A 95 -2.23 -3.12 9.67
N HIS A 96 -2.83 -2.51 10.69
CA HIS A 96 -4.27 -2.38 10.86
C HIS A 96 -4.68 -0.93 10.67
N LEU A 97 -5.72 -0.71 9.87
CA LEU A 97 -6.25 0.61 9.64
C LEU A 97 -7.21 0.99 10.78
N VAL A 98 -6.99 2.16 11.38
CA VAL A 98 -7.88 2.77 12.35
C VAL A 98 -8.63 3.90 11.65
N GLY A 99 -9.86 3.64 11.23
CA GLY A 99 -10.71 4.61 10.56
C GLY A 99 -11.06 5.81 11.43
N GLY A 100 -11.41 6.93 10.81
CA GLY A 100 -11.75 8.15 11.55
C GLY A 100 -12.98 8.01 12.46
N LEU A 101 -13.86 7.05 12.16
CA LEU A 101 -15.09 6.77 12.92
C LEU A 101 -15.00 5.47 13.73
N ASP A 102 -13.91 4.70 13.62
CA ASP A 102 -13.78 3.45 14.33
C ASP A 102 -13.66 3.70 15.84
N PRO A 103 -14.41 2.99 16.70
CA PRO A 103 -14.26 3.09 18.14
C PRO A 103 -12.85 2.67 18.59
N VAL A 104 -12.21 3.49 19.41
CA VAL A 104 -10.90 3.18 19.99
C VAL A 104 -11.05 2.32 21.24
N GLY A 105 -12.12 2.58 22.00
CA GLY A 105 -12.41 1.84 23.22
C GLY A 105 -13.92 1.82 23.53
N PRO A 106 -14.30 1.12 24.61
CA PRO A 106 -15.71 0.86 24.93
C PRO A 106 -16.51 2.14 25.23
N ASP A 107 -15.84 3.24 25.54
CA ASP A 107 -16.47 4.55 25.76
C ASP A 107 -17.00 5.22 24.49
N GLU A 108 -16.63 4.70 23.32
CA GLU A 108 -17.07 5.19 22.01
C GLU A 108 -18.16 4.30 21.37
N LEU A 109 -18.54 3.18 22.01
CA LEU A 109 -19.59 2.31 21.51
C LEU A 109 -20.97 2.93 21.65
N THR A 110 -21.82 2.75 20.63
CA THR A 110 -23.19 3.30 20.56
C THR A 110 -24.25 2.29 20.98
N GLY A 111 -23.94 0.99 20.94
CA GLY A 111 -24.86 -0.13 21.14
C GLY A 111 -25.61 -0.54 19.87
N GLU A 112 -25.24 0.05 18.72
CA GLU A 112 -25.81 -0.29 17.40
C GLU A 112 -24.77 -1.03 16.52
N GLU A 113 -23.65 -1.43 17.08
CA GLU A 113 -22.58 -2.12 16.39
C GLU A 113 -23.01 -3.52 15.92
N PRO A 114 -22.43 -4.04 14.81
CA PRO A 114 -22.79 -5.35 14.32
C PRO A 114 -22.40 -6.49 15.29
N GLU A 115 -23.28 -7.44 15.47
CA GLU A 115 -23.08 -8.66 16.27
C GLU A 115 -22.66 -9.84 15.35
N ASP A 116 -21.61 -9.66 14.55
CA ASP A 116 -21.14 -10.63 13.54
C ASP A 116 -19.97 -11.51 14.04
N GLY A 117 -19.55 -11.33 15.29
CA GLY A 117 -18.47 -12.08 15.93
C GLY A 117 -17.07 -11.54 15.61
N TYR A 118 -16.97 -10.38 14.98
CA TYR A 118 -15.73 -9.66 14.78
C TYR A 118 -15.59 -8.54 15.81
N PRO A 119 -14.34 -8.14 16.16
CA PRO A 119 -14.13 -6.99 17.03
C PRO A 119 -14.72 -5.72 16.44
N VAL A 120 -15.28 -4.89 17.33
CA VAL A 120 -15.86 -3.60 16.96
C VAL A 120 -14.89 -2.46 17.32
N GLU A 121 -14.26 -2.56 18.48
CA GLU A 121 -13.33 -1.55 18.97
C GLU A 121 -11.86 -1.94 18.74
N LEU A 122 -10.99 -0.92 18.65
CA LEU A 122 -9.57 -1.11 18.36
C LEU A 122 -8.85 -1.97 19.42
N SER A 123 -9.21 -1.84 20.70
CA SER A 123 -8.58 -2.61 21.78
C SER A 123 -8.82 -4.12 21.62
N GLU A 124 -9.99 -4.53 21.15
CA GLU A 124 -10.33 -5.92 20.88
C GLU A 124 -9.57 -6.43 19.64
N TRP A 125 -9.46 -5.60 18.57
CA TRP A 125 -8.66 -5.95 17.40
C TRP A 125 -7.19 -6.19 17.75
N ILE A 126 -6.61 -5.30 18.58
CA ILE A 126 -5.23 -5.45 19.07
C ILE A 126 -5.07 -6.77 19.85
N ALA A 127 -5.98 -7.05 20.78
CA ALA A 127 -5.93 -8.24 21.62
C ALA A 127 -6.09 -9.53 20.80
N ARG A 128 -7.06 -9.57 19.85
CA ARG A 128 -7.35 -10.76 19.05
C ARG A 128 -6.23 -11.11 18.07
N ASP A 129 -5.73 -10.11 17.35
CA ASP A 129 -4.79 -10.31 16.25
C ASP A 129 -3.32 -10.10 16.69
N GLY A 130 -3.08 -9.60 17.92
CA GLY A 130 -1.76 -9.27 18.43
C GLY A 130 -1.09 -8.14 17.66
N LEU A 131 -1.86 -7.11 17.29
CA LEU A 131 -1.43 -6.04 16.38
C LEU A 131 -0.20 -5.30 16.90
N LYS A 132 0.75 -5.01 15.99
CA LYS A 132 1.99 -4.29 16.29
C LYS A 132 2.09 -2.96 15.54
N CYS A 133 1.32 -2.77 14.48
CA CYS A 133 1.36 -1.61 13.60
C CYS A 133 -0.05 -1.08 13.34
N LEU A 134 -0.27 0.23 13.57
CA LEU A 134 -1.56 0.88 13.36
C LEU A 134 -1.41 2.09 12.41
N LYS A 135 -2.28 2.16 11.41
CA LYS A 135 -2.43 3.32 10.52
C LYS A 135 -3.64 4.13 10.96
N ILE A 136 -3.43 5.39 11.32
CA ILE A 136 -4.46 6.28 11.84
C ILE A 136 -4.98 7.15 10.70
N LYS A 137 -6.27 7.03 10.38
CA LYS A 137 -6.94 7.92 9.43
C LYS A 137 -7.32 9.23 10.12
N LEU A 138 -6.90 10.33 9.51
CA LEU A 138 -7.10 11.70 9.97
C LEU A 138 -7.95 12.49 8.96
N ARG A 139 -8.46 13.64 9.38
CA ARG A 139 -9.36 14.49 8.56
C ARG A 139 -8.59 15.47 7.68
N GLY A 140 -7.45 15.99 8.17
CA GLY A 140 -6.63 16.97 7.49
C GLY A 140 -7.23 18.39 7.39
N ASN A 141 -8.35 18.65 8.03
CA ASN A 141 -9.05 19.94 8.04
C ASN A 141 -9.48 20.41 9.44
N GLU A 142 -9.15 19.65 10.48
CA GLU A 142 -9.49 19.95 11.87
C GLU A 142 -8.32 19.53 12.79
N ALA A 143 -7.30 20.38 12.88
CA ALA A 143 -6.01 20.07 13.55
C ALA A 143 -6.18 19.61 15.01
N GLY A 144 -7.13 20.19 15.75
CA GLY A 144 -7.43 19.80 17.12
C GLY A 144 -7.96 18.37 17.22
N TRP A 145 -8.83 17.97 16.30
CA TRP A 145 -9.35 16.61 16.25
C TRP A 145 -8.27 15.61 15.80
N ASP A 146 -7.50 15.94 14.76
CA ASP A 146 -6.44 15.07 14.25
C ASP A 146 -5.37 14.82 15.31
N TYR A 147 -4.97 15.85 16.05
CA TYR A 147 -4.05 15.73 17.17
C TYR A 147 -4.64 14.84 18.28
N ALA A 148 -5.88 15.11 18.72
CA ALA A 148 -6.54 14.35 19.78
C ALA A 148 -6.74 12.88 19.39
N ARG A 149 -7.12 12.61 18.12
CA ARG A 149 -7.25 11.24 17.58
C ARG A 149 -5.91 10.51 17.60
N THR A 150 -4.85 11.17 17.16
CA THR A 150 -3.50 10.59 17.19
C THR A 150 -3.05 10.27 18.61
N VAL A 151 -3.30 11.18 19.56
CA VAL A 151 -2.96 10.97 20.98
C VAL A 151 -3.79 9.81 21.57
N LYS A 152 -5.10 9.76 21.31
CA LYS A 152 -5.99 8.71 21.85
C LYS A 152 -5.56 7.31 21.37
N VAL A 153 -5.37 7.14 20.05
CA VAL A 153 -4.90 5.88 19.48
C VAL A 153 -3.49 5.53 19.97
N GLY A 154 -2.59 6.52 20.02
CA GLY A 154 -1.23 6.33 20.49
C GLY A 154 -1.12 5.93 21.96
N GLN A 155 -1.96 6.47 22.82
CA GLN A 155 -2.01 6.07 24.24
C GLN A 155 -2.46 4.62 24.40
N LEU A 156 -3.48 4.18 23.66
CA LEU A 156 -3.88 2.77 23.62
C LEU A 156 -2.73 1.89 23.09
N ALA A 157 -2.06 2.33 22.02
CA ALA A 157 -0.92 1.64 21.46
C ALA A 157 0.22 1.39 22.47
N LEU A 158 0.58 2.42 23.26
CA LEU A 158 1.58 2.30 24.33
C LEU A 158 1.15 1.29 25.42
N GLN A 159 -0.13 1.28 25.78
CA GLN A 159 -0.66 0.39 26.82
C GLN A 159 -0.73 -1.07 26.38
N THR A 160 -0.89 -1.32 25.08
CA THR A 160 -1.14 -2.64 24.52
C THR A 160 0.09 -3.26 23.84
N GLY A 161 1.23 -2.56 23.79
CA GLY A 161 2.47 -3.07 23.19
C GLY A 161 2.53 -2.97 21.67
N VAL A 162 1.69 -2.15 21.06
CA VAL A 162 1.83 -1.74 19.66
C VAL A 162 3.14 -0.97 19.49
N GLN A 163 3.86 -1.20 18.40
CA GLN A 163 5.22 -0.70 18.22
C GLN A 163 5.31 0.47 17.23
N CYS A 164 4.47 0.49 16.22
CA CYS A 164 4.54 1.47 15.12
C CYS A 164 3.19 2.10 14.84
N LEU A 165 3.21 3.39 14.54
CA LEU A 165 2.08 4.17 14.07
C LEU A 165 2.38 4.81 12.71
N SER A 166 1.37 5.08 11.92
CA SER A 166 1.42 6.01 10.79
C SER A 166 0.19 6.91 10.81
N ALA A 167 0.29 8.09 10.22
CA ALA A 167 -0.78 9.09 10.16
C ALA A 167 -1.11 9.38 8.69
N ASP A 168 -2.36 9.16 8.30
CA ASP A 168 -2.83 9.34 6.93
C ASP A 168 -3.94 10.40 6.89
N PHE A 169 -3.67 11.50 6.20
CA PHE A 169 -4.55 12.67 6.10
C PHE A 169 -5.43 12.67 4.85
N ASN A 170 -5.36 11.64 4.02
CA ASN A 170 -6.25 11.45 2.86
C ASN A 170 -6.33 12.65 1.91
N CYS A 171 -5.21 13.25 1.53
CA CYS A 171 -5.11 14.32 0.52
C CYS A 171 -5.82 15.64 0.86
N THR A 172 -6.19 15.89 2.12
CA THR A 172 -7.07 17.02 2.47
C THR A 172 -6.36 18.27 2.95
N VAL A 173 -5.09 18.17 3.32
CA VAL A 173 -4.28 19.30 3.80
C VAL A 173 -3.77 20.14 2.62
N THR A 174 -3.82 21.46 2.72
CA THR A 174 -3.32 22.35 1.68
C THR A 174 -2.08 23.15 2.08
N ASP A 175 -1.75 23.20 3.38
CA ASP A 175 -0.58 23.93 3.91
C ASP A 175 0.28 23.00 4.76
N PRO A 176 1.59 22.85 4.46
CA PRO A 176 2.53 22.09 5.29
C PRO A 176 2.57 22.50 6.76
N ALA A 177 2.25 23.76 7.09
CA ALA A 177 2.22 24.25 8.47
C ALA A 177 1.22 23.44 9.33
N TYR A 178 0.11 22.99 8.76
CA TYR A 178 -0.87 22.15 9.45
C TYR A 178 -0.26 20.85 10.00
N VAL A 179 0.46 20.12 9.15
CA VAL A 179 1.10 18.85 9.55
C VAL A 179 2.27 19.12 10.50
N ASN A 180 3.04 20.18 10.22
CA ASN A 180 4.17 20.57 11.07
C ASN A 180 3.73 20.90 12.50
N GLU A 181 2.62 21.63 12.69
CA GLU A 181 2.08 21.95 14.00
C GLU A 181 1.73 20.69 14.81
N ILE A 182 1.05 19.72 14.16
CA ILE A 182 0.68 18.45 14.81
C ILE A 182 1.94 17.67 15.21
N LEU A 183 2.92 17.55 14.32
CA LEU A 183 4.16 16.82 14.59
C LEU A 183 4.99 17.49 15.69
N ASP A 184 5.12 18.83 15.66
CA ASP A 184 5.87 19.58 16.66
C ASP A 184 5.22 19.48 18.04
N ARG A 185 3.88 19.55 18.13
CA ARG A 185 3.14 19.34 19.37
C ARG A 185 3.30 17.91 19.89
N LEU A 186 3.19 16.89 19.03
CA LEU A 186 3.42 15.49 19.44
C LEU A 186 4.83 15.29 19.97
N ALA A 187 5.84 15.90 19.35
CA ALA A 187 7.23 15.81 19.80
C ALA A 187 7.45 16.42 21.21
N VAL A 188 6.73 17.50 21.53
CA VAL A 188 6.82 18.19 22.83
C VAL A 188 5.95 17.53 23.89
N ASP A 189 4.68 17.30 23.58
CA ASP A 189 3.69 16.87 24.58
C ASP A 189 3.70 15.36 24.78
N HIS A 190 4.02 14.58 23.73
CA HIS A 190 3.97 13.11 23.71
C HIS A 190 5.18 12.52 22.95
N PRO A 191 6.43 12.70 23.41
CA PRO A 191 7.62 12.29 22.68
C PRO A 191 7.66 10.79 22.33
N SER A 192 7.15 9.92 23.20
CA SER A 192 7.07 8.49 22.91
C SER A 192 6.11 8.17 21.76
N LEU A 193 4.99 8.88 21.64
CA LEU A 193 4.07 8.73 20.53
C LEU A 193 4.68 9.26 19.23
N HIS A 194 5.37 10.40 19.32
CA HIS A 194 6.10 10.95 18.18
C HIS A 194 7.16 9.96 17.70
N GLU A 195 7.88 9.27 18.58
CA GLU A 195 8.87 8.25 18.21
C GLU A 195 8.23 7.06 17.51
N MET A 196 7.08 6.57 18.02
CA MET A 196 6.31 5.48 17.41
C MET A 196 5.76 5.83 16.02
N LEU A 197 5.52 7.11 15.72
CA LEU A 197 5.05 7.55 14.41
C LEU A 197 6.16 7.37 13.38
N LEU A 198 6.04 6.32 12.58
CA LEU A 198 7.06 5.89 11.63
C LEU A 198 7.10 6.78 10.37
N TYR A 199 5.92 7.17 9.88
CA TYR A 199 5.77 8.05 8.72
C TYR A 199 4.40 8.76 8.70
N VAL A 200 4.34 9.83 7.92
CA VAL A 200 3.11 10.52 7.54
C VAL A 200 2.78 10.16 6.10
N GLU A 201 1.51 9.94 5.79
CA GLU A 201 1.05 9.51 4.48
C GLU A 201 0.13 10.55 3.86
N GLN A 202 0.35 10.83 2.60
CA GLN A 202 -0.45 11.61 1.65
C GLN A 202 -1.30 12.73 2.28
N PRO A 203 -0.70 13.70 3.00
CA PRO A 203 -1.50 14.78 3.57
C PRO A 203 -2.03 15.74 2.50
N PHE A 204 -1.30 15.94 1.39
CA PHE A 204 -1.59 16.95 0.38
C PHE A 204 -2.31 16.37 -0.83
N PRO A 205 -3.00 17.24 -1.64
CA PRO A 205 -3.71 16.82 -2.85
C PRO A 205 -2.85 15.94 -3.76
N TYR A 206 -3.46 14.92 -4.34
CA TYR A 206 -2.74 13.88 -5.06
C TYR A 206 -2.35 14.26 -6.49
N GLU A 207 -2.93 15.28 -7.09
CA GLU A 207 -2.54 15.81 -8.39
C GLU A 207 -1.29 16.70 -8.25
N LEU A 208 -0.11 16.05 -8.13
CA LEU A 208 1.16 16.75 -7.87
C LEU A 208 1.55 17.75 -8.96
N GLU A 209 1.15 17.51 -10.21
CA GLU A 209 1.46 18.41 -11.33
C GLU A 209 0.71 19.73 -11.20
N GLU A 210 -0.49 19.69 -10.64
CA GLU A 210 -1.34 20.84 -10.38
C GLU A 210 -1.04 21.49 -9.02
N ASN A 211 -0.72 20.66 -8.02
CA ASN A 211 -0.50 21.07 -6.62
C ASN A 211 0.97 20.87 -6.23
N ARG A 212 1.86 21.71 -6.76
CA ARG A 212 3.32 21.65 -6.51
C ARG A 212 3.72 22.22 -5.15
N ILE A 213 3.23 21.59 -4.07
CA ILE A 213 3.50 22.00 -2.70
C ILE A 213 4.92 21.53 -2.30
N ASN A 214 5.76 22.47 -1.83
CA ASN A 214 7.07 22.12 -1.25
C ASN A 214 6.86 21.55 0.16
N VAL A 215 7.21 20.27 0.34
CA VAL A 215 6.93 19.53 1.58
C VAL A 215 8.18 19.17 2.39
N HIS A 216 9.34 19.74 2.07
CA HIS A 216 10.60 19.47 2.78
C HIS A 216 10.52 19.79 4.28
N SER A 217 9.70 20.75 4.68
CA SER A 217 9.50 21.07 6.11
C SER A 217 8.82 19.93 6.88
N VAL A 218 7.94 19.18 6.24
CA VAL A 218 7.28 18.01 6.83
C VAL A 218 8.23 16.82 6.83
N SER A 219 8.84 16.51 5.68
CA SER A 219 9.72 15.35 5.54
C SER A 219 11.01 15.45 6.35
N SER A 220 11.42 16.65 6.77
CA SER A 220 12.50 16.84 7.72
C SER A 220 12.15 16.48 9.17
N ARG A 221 10.85 16.39 9.51
CA ARG A 221 10.34 16.00 10.83
C ARG A 221 10.05 14.51 10.93
N LYS A 222 9.36 13.99 9.92
CA LYS A 222 9.00 12.56 9.78
C LYS A 222 9.05 12.15 8.32
N PRO A 223 9.40 10.89 8.01
CA PRO A 223 9.27 10.36 6.67
C PRO A 223 7.87 10.64 6.10
N LEU A 224 7.82 11.13 4.86
CA LEU A 224 6.60 11.54 4.19
C LEU A 224 6.38 10.71 2.94
N PHE A 225 5.29 9.96 2.90
CA PHE A 225 5.00 8.95 1.90
C PHE A 225 3.92 9.39 0.92
N LEU A 226 4.22 9.26 -0.36
CA LEU A 226 3.23 9.34 -1.45
C LEU A 226 2.37 8.08 -1.42
N ASP A 227 1.05 8.22 -1.52
CA ASP A 227 0.11 7.14 -1.78
C ASP A 227 -0.71 7.43 -3.04
N GLU A 228 -1.82 8.15 -2.95
CA GLU A 228 -2.68 8.43 -4.09
C GLU A 228 -1.91 9.11 -5.22
N SER A 229 -0.95 9.96 -4.92
CA SER A 229 -0.08 10.63 -5.91
C SER A 229 0.83 9.68 -6.67
N ALA A 230 1.18 8.54 -6.10
CA ALA A 230 2.15 7.61 -6.69
C ALA A 230 1.49 6.70 -7.75
N HIS A 231 0.99 7.29 -8.83
CA HIS A 231 0.40 6.53 -9.92
C HIS A 231 1.46 5.75 -10.71
N ASP A 232 2.60 6.36 -10.96
CA ASP A 232 3.76 5.76 -11.63
C ASP A 232 5.08 6.38 -11.14
N TRP A 233 6.20 5.86 -11.63
CA TRP A 233 7.53 6.32 -11.25
C TRP A 233 7.81 7.80 -11.58
N ARG A 234 7.11 8.40 -12.56
CA ARG A 234 7.30 9.82 -12.95
C ARG A 234 6.74 10.74 -11.87
N LEU A 235 5.59 10.37 -11.31
CA LEU A 235 5.00 11.09 -10.18
C LEU A 235 5.77 10.84 -8.89
N VAL A 236 6.35 9.64 -8.69
CA VAL A 236 7.29 9.40 -7.59
C VAL A 236 8.53 10.30 -7.72
N ARG A 237 9.06 10.47 -8.93
CA ARG A 237 10.15 11.41 -9.20
C ARG A 237 9.76 12.85 -8.87
N LEU A 238 8.61 13.32 -9.37
CA LEU A 238 8.10 14.66 -9.08
C LEU A 238 7.90 14.87 -7.58
N GLY A 239 7.35 13.87 -6.89
CA GLY A 239 7.20 13.90 -5.44
C GLY A 239 8.54 14.09 -4.73
N ARG A 240 9.59 13.34 -5.13
CA ARG A 240 10.92 13.51 -4.58
C ARG A 240 11.46 14.92 -4.79
N GLU A 241 11.24 15.51 -5.96
CA GLU A 241 11.65 16.91 -6.27
C GLU A 241 10.94 17.92 -5.36
N LEU A 242 9.70 17.64 -4.95
CA LEU A 242 8.91 18.47 -4.03
C LEU A 242 9.23 18.23 -2.54
N GLY A 243 10.02 17.19 -2.21
CA GLY A 243 10.47 16.90 -0.85
C GLY A 243 9.89 15.64 -0.22
N TRP A 244 9.09 14.85 -0.94
CA TRP A 244 8.67 13.53 -0.46
C TRP A 244 9.85 12.56 -0.42
N ASN A 245 9.92 11.70 0.59
CA ASN A 245 11.04 10.78 0.79
C ASN A 245 10.63 9.31 0.98
N GLY A 246 9.36 9.01 0.77
CA GLY A 246 8.84 7.66 0.75
C GLY A 246 7.70 7.48 -0.24
N VAL A 247 7.38 6.23 -0.57
CA VAL A 247 6.27 5.87 -1.47
C VAL A 247 5.56 4.60 -1.02
N ALA A 248 4.23 4.63 -1.05
CA ALA A 248 3.37 3.48 -0.88
C ALA A 248 3.09 2.82 -2.24
N LEU A 249 3.66 1.65 -2.45
CA LEU A 249 3.45 0.84 -3.64
C LEU A 249 2.15 0.05 -3.53
N LYS A 250 1.41 -0.06 -4.62
CA LYS A 250 0.14 -0.81 -4.67
C LYS A 250 0.04 -1.61 -5.97
N THR A 251 -0.24 -2.91 -5.87
CA THR A 251 -0.48 -3.76 -7.04
C THR A 251 -1.77 -3.40 -7.78
N CYS A 252 -2.72 -2.74 -7.12
CA CYS A 252 -3.91 -2.21 -7.78
C CYS A 252 -3.63 -1.04 -8.75
N LYS A 253 -2.42 -0.46 -8.73
CA LYS A 253 -1.90 0.49 -9.72
C LYS A 253 -1.02 -0.21 -10.77
N THR A 254 -1.22 -1.50 -11.02
CA THR A 254 -0.48 -2.50 -11.78
C THR A 254 0.76 -3.04 -11.07
N GLN A 255 1.05 -4.31 -11.27
CA GLN A 255 2.28 -4.97 -10.79
C GLN A 255 3.52 -4.37 -11.47
N THR A 256 3.43 -4.14 -12.78
CA THR A 256 4.49 -3.50 -13.57
C THR A 256 4.80 -2.11 -13.05
N GLY A 257 3.79 -1.25 -12.84
CA GLY A 257 3.96 0.11 -12.31
C GLY A 257 4.56 0.12 -10.91
N ALA A 258 4.11 -0.79 -10.03
CA ALA A 258 4.66 -0.95 -8.69
C ALA A 258 6.15 -1.35 -8.72
N LEU A 259 6.54 -2.28 -9.60
CA LEU A 259 7.95 -2.69 -9.76
C LEU A 259 8.83 -1.56 -10.30
N LEU A 260 8.38 -0.84 -11.33
CA LEU A 260 9.12 0.30 -11.88
C LEU A 260 9.28 1.42 -10.85
N SER A 261 8.22 1.73 -10.11
CA SER A 261 8.25 2.72 -9.02
C SER A 261 9.18 2.29 -7.89
N CYS A 262 9.17 0.98 -7.52
CA CYS A 262 10.12 0.41 -6.57
C CYS A 262 11.57 0.60 -7.02
N CYS A 263 11.89 0.20 -8.26
CA CYS A 263 13.25 0.32 -8.80
C CYS A 263 13.72 1.77 -8.81
N TRP A 264 12.85 2.69 -9.23
CA TRP A 264 13.18 4.10 -9.26
C TRP A 264 13.40 4.67 -7.86
N ALA A 265 12.46 4.44 -6.94
CA ALA A 265 12.50 4.94 -5.58
C ALA A 265 13.74 4.43 -4.82
N ARG A 266 14.04 3.13 -4.89
CA ARG A 266 15.22 2.54 -4.25
C ARG A 266 16.54 3.09 -4.81
N ALA A 267 16.62 3.25 -6.14
CA ALA A 267 17.80 3.84 -6.78
C ALA A 267 18.06 5.28 -6.29
N HIS A 268 17.02 6.00 -5.85
CA HIS A 268 17.11 7.38 -5.38
C HIS A 268 16.98 7.53 -3.85
N GLY A 269 17.13 6.43 -3.09
CA GLY A 269 17.18 6.45 -1.63
C GLY A 269 15.86 6.74 -0.93
N MET A 270 14.72 6.57 -1.60
CA MET A 270 13.40 6.72 -0.99
C MET A 270 13.01 5.47 -0.20
N SER A 271 12.30 5.66 0.90
CA SER A 271 11.70 4.58 1.69
C SER A 271 10.47 4.01 1.00
N LEU A 272 10.20 2.72 1.24
CA LEU A 272 9.09 2.00 0.62
C LEU A 272 8.11 1.47 1.66
N MET A 273 6.84 1.51 1.33
CA MET A 273 5.77 0.76 1.97
C MET A 273 4.95 0.05 0.88
N VAL A 274 4.25 -1.01 1.24
CA VAL A 274 3.26 -1.64 0.38
C VAL A 274 1.92 -1.63 1.09
N GLN A 275 0.93 -1.08 0.42
CA GLN A 275 -0.40 -0.87 0.98
C GLN A 275 -1.47 -1.39 0.04
N ASP A 276 -2.58 -1.85 0.58
CA ASP A 276 -3.68 -2.37 -0.23
C ASP A 276 -4.74 -1.32 -0.58
N LEU A 277 -5.68 -1.74 -1.40
CA LEU A 277 -6.96 -1.07 -1.66
C LEU A 277 -8.08 -2.01 -1.19
N THR A 278 -7.91 -2.58 0.01
CA THR A 278 -8.77 -3.62 0.56
C THR A 278 -8.87 -4.82 -0.40
N ASN A 279 -7.75 -5.53 -0.55
CA ASN A 279 -7.56 -6.61 -1.53
C ASN A 279 -7.97 -7.99 -0.96
N PRO A 280 -9.23 -8.45 -1.07
CA PRO A 280 -9.62 -9.79 -0.64
C PRO A 280 -9.22 -10.86 -1.64
N MET A 281 -9.43 -12.13 -1.28
CA MET A 281 -9.27 -13.29 -2.14
C MET A 281 -7.86 -13.34 -2.79
N LEU A 282 -7.78 -13.71 -4.06
CA LEU A 282 -6.51 -13.83 -4.79
C LEU A 282 -5.73 -12.51 -4.88
N ALA A 283 -6.41 -11.35 -4.82
CA ALA A 283 -5.75 -10.06 -4.94
C ALA A 283 -4.77 -9.76 -3.79
N GLN A 284 -4.91 -10.41 -2.64
CA GLN A 284 -3.99 -10.27 -1.53
C GLN A 284 -2.62 -10.91 -1.78
N ILE A 285 -2.53 -11.98 -2.57
CA ILE A 285 -1.29 -12.73 -2.78
C ILE A 285 -0.22 -11.90 -3.51
N PRO A 286 -0.46 -11.30 -4.70
CA PRO A 286 0.55 -10.45 -5.34
C PRO A 286 0.90 -9.22 -4.51
N HIS A 287 -0.06 -8.67 -3.76
CA HIS A 287 0.14 -7.56 -2.85
C HIS A 287 1.15 -7.90 -1.72
N VAL A 288 0.92 -9.00 -1.02
CA VAL A 288 1.80 -9.46 0.07
C VAL A 288 3.18 -9.86 -0.46
N LEU A 289 3.24 -10.52 -1.63
CA LEU A 289 4.50 -10.86 -2.27
C LEU A 289 5.30 -9.64 -2.69
N LEU A 290 4.65 -8.59 -3.18
CA LEU A 290 5.34 -7.33 -3.46
C LEU A 290 6.02 -6.80 -2.20
N ALA A 291 5.29 -6.73 -1.08
CA ALA A 291 5.85 -6.29 0.21
C ALA A 291 7.04 -7.16 0.66
N ALA A 292 6.93 -8.47 0.49
CA ALA A 292 7.97 -9.41 0.86
C ALA A 292 9.28 -9.22 0.07
N HIS A 293 9.19 -8.76 -1.18
CA HIS A 293 10.36 -8.61 -2.05
C HIS A 293 10.93 -7.19 -2.14
N VAL A 294 10.11 -6.14 -1.94
CA VAL A 294 10.61 -4.76 -2.12
C VAL A 294 11.35 -4.20 -0.91
N GLY A 295 11.31 -4.84 0.27
CA GLY A 295 11.98 -4.34 1.47
C GLY A 295 11.34 -3.06 1.98
N THR A 296 10.15 -3.17 2.53
CA THR A 296 9.38 -2.06 3.12
C THR A 296 10.01 -1.55 4.42
N ILE A 297 9.69 -0.32 4.81
CA ILE A 297 10.10 0.25 6.09
C ILE A 297 9.58 -0.57 7.28
N MET A 298 8.38 -1.17 7.13
CA MET A 298 7.76 -2.05 8.13
C MET A 298 6.61 -2.85 7.52
N GLY A 299 6.82 -4.15 7.24
CA GLY A 299 5.77 -5.08 6.87
C GLY A 299 4.86 -4.65 5.71
N VAL A 300 3.55 -4.89 5.84
CA VAL A 300 2.55 -4.67 4.79
C VAL A 300 1.22 -4.22 5.39
N GLU A 301 0.53 -3.30 4.75
CA GLU A 301 -0.85 -2.97 5.10
C GLU A 301 -1.81 -3.92 4.37
N THR A 302 -2.69 -4.57 5.13
CA THR A 302 -3.72 -5.47 4.60
C THR A 302 -5.01 -5.29 5.38
N ASN A 303 -6.07 -4.85 4.71
CA ASN A 303 -7.34 -4.45 5.32
C ASN A 303 -8.51 -5.38 4.99
N ALA A 304 -8.35 -6.31 4.04
CA ALA A 304 -9.44 -7.19 3.61
C ALA A 304 -10.04 -8.02 4.74
N MET A 305 -9.22 -8.51 5.67
CA MET A 305 -9.67 -9.30 6.81
C MET A 305 -10.37 -8.47 7.90
N GLN A 306 -10.30 -7.15 7.81
CA GLN A 306 -11.00 -6.22 8.68
C GLN A 306 -12.35 -5.81 8.09
N PHE A 307 -12.37 -5.45 6.80
CA PHE A 307 -13.57 -4.92 6.13
C PHE A 307 -14.42 -5.97 5.41
N TYR A 308 -13.81 -7.08 4.98
CA TYR A 308 -14.49 -8.19 4.29
C TYR A 308 -14.02 -9.54 4.86
N PRO A 309 -14.24 -9.79 6.16
CA PRO A 309 -13.63 -10.92 6.87
C PRO A 309 -14.01 -12.29 6.30
N GLU A 310 -15.18 -12.39 5.69
CA GLU A 310 -15.68 -13.65 5.10
C GLU A 310 -15.33 -13.83 3.62
N ALA A 311 -14.92 -12.77 2.92
CA ALA A 311 -14.68 -12.82 1.48
C ALA A 311 -13.62 -13.84 1.06
N SER A 312 -12.60 -14.05 1.91
CA SER A 312 -11.46 -14.91 1.63
C SER A 312 -11.49 -16.27 2.35
N THR A 313 -12.64 -16.71 2.83
CA THR A 313 -12.77 -17.95 3.61
C THR A 313 -12.39 -19.19 2.83
N ILE A 314 -12.55 -19.19 1.51
CA ILE A 314 -12.18 -20.29 0.62
C ILE A 314 -10.66 -20.33 0.46
N GLU A 315 -10.05 -19.21 0.12
CA GLU A 315 -8.59 -19.04 -0.02
C GLU A 315 -7.85 -19.32 1.30
N ALA A 316 -8.46 -18.96 2.42
CA ALA A 316 -7.91 -19.19 3.76
C ALA A 316 -7.74 -20.67 4.12
N LYS A 317 -8.43 -21.59 3.43
CA LYS A 317 -8.23 -23.04 3.62
C LYS A 317 -6.88 -23.49 3.07
N VAL A 318 -6.41 -22.87 1.99
CA VAL A 318 -5.13 -23.16 1.33
C VAL A 318 -4.02 -22.27 1.85
N HIS A 319 -4.33 -20.99 2.13
CA HIS A 319 -3.40 -19.97 2.59
C HIS A 319 -3.79 -19.38 3.95
N PRO A 320 -3.87 -20.19 5.02
CA PRO A 320 -4.44 -19.72 6.30
C PRO A 320 -3.66 -18.56 6.93
N GLY A 321 -2.36 -18.46 6.67
CA GLY A 321 -1.50 -17.40 7.22
C GLY A 321 -1.66 -16.05 6.54
N LEU A 322 -2.27 -15.98 5.34
CA LEU A 322 -2.43 -14.72 4.61
C LEU A 322 -3.72 -13.97 4.98
N TYR A 323 -4.74 -14.69 5.42
CA TYR A 323 -6.07 -14.13 5.68
C TYR A 323 -6.41 -14.06 7.17
N ARG A 324 -5.40 -14.29 8.02
CA ARG A 324 -5.48 -14.11 9.48
C ARG A 324 -4.16 -13.57 10.00
N ARG A 325 -4.22 -12.43 10.66
CA ARG A 325 -3.08 -11.92 11.41
C ARG A 325 -2.92 -12.73 12.70
N ARG A 326 -1.71 -13.15 12.99
CA ARG A 326 -1.36 -13.80 14.25
C ARG A 326 -0.12 -13.14 14.82
N ASN A 327 -0.17 -12.71 16.07
CA ASN A 327 0.89 -11.93 16.69
C ASN A 327 1.29 -10.69 15.86
N GLY A 328 0.31 -10.08 15.19
CA GLY A 328 0.51 -8.92 14.33
C GLY A 328 1.21 -9.20 13.01
N GLU A 329 1.26 -10.45 12.55
CA GLU A 329 2.00 -10.87 11.35
C GLU A 329 1.14 -11.70 10.41
N LEU A 330 1.51 -11.67 9.12
CA LEU A 330 1.09 -12.62 8.09
C LEU A 330 2.18 -13.68 7.92
N ASP A 331 1.79 -14.94 7.73
CA ASP A 331 2.67 -16.07 7.39
C ASP A 331 2.58 -16.38 5.89
N LEU A 332 3.73 -16.31 5.22
CA LEU A 332 3.86 -16.51 3.78
C LEU A 332 4.15 -17.97 3.40
N GLY A 333 4.33 -18.87 4.37
CA GLY A 333 4.80 -20.24 4.15
C GLY A 333 3.90 -21.10 3.24
N SER A 334 2.65 -20.71 3.05
CA SER A 334 1.73 -21.42 2.15
C SER A 334 1.84 -21.00 0.68
N ILE A 335 2.49 -19.87 0.38
CA ILE A 335 2.69 -19.39 -0.99
C ILE A 335 3.80 -20.21 -1.62
N SER A 336 3.48 -21.01 -2.63
CA SER A 336 4.45 -21.90 -3.27
C SER A 336 4.03 -22.23 -4.70
N GLY A 337 5.00 -22.64 -5.52
CA GLY A 337 4.77 -23.01 -6.92
C GLY A 337 5.12 -21.90 -7.90
N ASN A 338 4.48 -21.93 -9.05
CA ASN A 338 4.75 -21.07 -10.20
C ASN A 338 3.93 -19.77 -10.14
N GLY A 339 4.26 -18.81 -10.99
CA GLY A 339 3.57 -17.53 -11.02
C GLY A 339 3.65 -16.82 -9.68
N PHE A 340 2.53 -16.37 -9.17
CA PHE A 340 2.39 -15.82 -7.82
C PHE A 340 2.18 -16.90 -6.75
N GLY A 341 2.12 -18.19 -7.12
CA GLY A 341 1.89 -19.27 -6.17
C GLY A 341 0.47 -19.32 -5.61
N TYR A 342 -0.50 -18.96 -6.42
CA TYR A 342 -1.93 -18.91 -6.05
C TYR A 342 -2.51 -20.25 -5.61
N ARG A 343 -2.06 -21.38 -6.18
CA ARG A 343 -2.61 -22.71 -5.94
C ARG A 343 -4.12 -22.78 -6.24
N VAL A 344 -4.53 -22.21 -7.38
CA VAL A 344 -5.94 -22.00 -7.77
C VAL A 344 -6.74 -23.32 -7.78
N ASP A 345 -6.13 -24.40 -8.28
CA ASP A 345 -6.78 -25.73 -8.33
C ASP A 345 -7.12 -26.28 -6.94
N GLU A 346 -6.27 -25.96 -5.94
CA GLU A 346 -6.50 -26.38 -4.55
C GLU A 346 -7.54 -25.49 -3.85
N ILE A 347 -7.58 -24.20 -4.20
CA ILE A 347 -8.60 -23.27 -3.70
C ILE A 347 -9.99 -23.68 -4.19
N GLY A 348 -10.12 -24.04 -5.47
CA GLY A 348 -11.36 -24.57 -6.05
C GLY A 348 -12.56 -23.62 -5.92
N ARG A 349 -12.33 -22.29 -6.00
CA ARG A 349 -13.42 -21.31 -5.93
C ARG A 349 -14.28 -21.40 -7.19
N GLU A 350 -15.56 -21.66 -7.02
CA GLU A 350 -16.55 -21.54 -8.09
C GLU A 350 -16.79 -20.06 -8.40
N LEU A 351 -16.64 -19.70 -9.67
CA LEU A 351 -16.96 -18.35 -10.13
C LEU A 351 -18.40 -18.31 -10.62
N PRO A 352 -19.17 -17.26 -10.34
CA PRO A 352 -20.50 -17.09 -10.89
C PRO A 352 -20.44 -16.97 -12.42
N ASP A 353 -21.52 -17.34 -13.08
CA ASP A 353 -21.67 -17.13 -14.51
C ASP A 353 -21.53 -15.63 -14.85
N PRO A 354 -20.91 -15.29 -16.00
CA PRO A 354 -20.79 -13.90 -16.42
C PRO A 354 -22.16 -13.24 -16.53
N VAL A 355 -22.32 -12.07 -15.92
CA VAL A 355 -23.58 -11.30 -15.96
C VAL A 355 -23.83 -10.71 -17.37
N VAL A 356 -22.78 -10.55 -18.17
CA VAL A 356 -22.84 -10.11 -19.57
C VAL A 356 -21.96 -11.02 -20.40
N SER A 357 -22.57 -11.79 -21.28
CA SER A 357 -21.89 -12.46 -22.38
C SER A 357 -21.86 -11.50 -23.56
N GLY A 358 -20.69 -10.95 -23.88
CA GLY A 358 -20.51 -10.06 -25.02
C GLY A 358 -20.62 -10.76 -26.35
#